data_d6fb2fff73cdebd84fe7903dcdb71bcb
#
_entry.id   d6fb2fff73cdebd84fe7903dcdb71bcb
#
_cell.length_a   1.000
_cell.length_b   1.000
_cell.length_c   1.000
_cell.angle_alpha   90.00
_cell.angle_beta   90.00
_cell.angle_gamma   90.00
#
_symmetry.space_group_name_H-M   'P 1'
#
loop_
_entity.id
_entity.type
_entity.pdbx_description
1 polymer ?
#
loop_
_entity_poly.entity_id
_entity_poly.type
_entity_poly.pdbx_seq_one_letter_code
_entity_poly.pdbx_strand_id
1 'polypeptide(L)'
;MSHITLIRHGQANSQAQNEADYDRLSPLGHQQSGWLGDYMRDTHSHHTRLYTGTLRRHAETAEGMATGIDPVVDARLNELEFFTMSAALEAEHGIPAPKDPSGFASHFPRVLQAWQNDELKAVPEPFAAFEARVAGAFSDIGKGDGPALVVTSGGVIAMAMRLHLGLDIPNMANIGLATMNSSMHRFYPVGGVWSPVMFNAVPHLETPERHYAQTHV
;
A
#
# COMPACT_ATOMS: atom_id res chain seq x y z
N MET A 1 -21.90 -10.32 -2.41
CA MET A 1 -20.89 -10.45 -3.48
C MET A 1 -19.53 -10.29 -2.85
N SER A 2 -18.57 -11.16 -3.22
CA SER A 2 -17.18 -11.03 -2.76
C SER A 2 -16.54 -9.80 -3.42
N HIS A 3 -15.83 -9.00 -2.66
CA HIS A 3 -14.98 -7.92 -3.15
C HIS A 3 -13.72 -7.85 -2.31
N ILE A 4 -12.69 -7.16 -2.80
CA ILE A 4 -11.45 -6.93 -2.07
C ILE A 4 -11.33 -5.43 -1.82
N THR A 5 -11.11 -5.03 -0.56
CA THR A 5 -10.79 -3.66 -0.19
C THR A 5 -9.38 -3.63 0.35
N LEU A 6 -8.45 -3.03 -0.40
CA LEU A 6 -7.09 -2.77 0.06
C LEU A 6 -7.09 -1.51 0.93
N ILE A 7 -6.36 -1.55 2.03
CA ILE A 7 -6.13 -0.44 2.95
C ILE A 7 -4.63 -0.15 2.97
N ARG A 8 -4.23 1.08 2.67
CA ARG A 8 -2.87 1.50 2.97
C ARG A 8 -2.71 1.65 4.47
N HIS A 9 -1.61 1.17 5.03
CA HIS A 9 -1.30 1.37 6.45
C HIS A 9 -1.38 2.87 6.84
N GLY A 10 -1.64 3.15 8.11
CA GLY A 10 -1.57 4.50 8.68
C GLY A 10 -0.19 5.12 8.49
N GLN A 11 -0.06 6.43 8.69
CA GLN A 11 1.23 7.11 8.55
C GLN A 11 2.32 6.39 9.34
N ALA A 12 3.41 6.04 8.66
CA ALA A 12 4.60 5.45 9.27
C ALA A 12 5.54 6.54 9.80
N ASN A 13 6.69 6.14 10.33
CA ASN A 13 7.72 7.06 10.79
C ASN A 13 8.30 7.87 9.60
N SER A 14 7.80 9.08 9.39
CA SER A 14 8.20 9.95 8.27
C SER A 14 9.64 10.47 8.34
N GLN A 15 10.35 10.25 9.45
CA GLN A 15 11.76 10.62 9.62
C GLN A 15 12.72 9.45 9.43
N ALA A 16 12.21 8.29 9.02
CA ALA A 16 13.00 7.10 8.80
C ALA A 16 13.98 7.28 7.64
N GLN A 17 15.14 6.65 7.75
CA GLN A 17 16.19 6.63 6.73
C GLN A 17 16.50 5.21 6.24
N ASN A 18 15.77 4.23 6.74
CA ASN A 18 15.87 2.82 6.35
C ASN A 18 14.55 2.09 6.60
N GLU A 19 14.44 0.89 6.05
CA GLU A 19 13.20 0.09 6.13
C GLU A 19 12.79 -0.23 7.57
N ALA A 20 13.75 -0.58 8.43
CA ALA A 20 13.46 -0.99 9.80
C ALA A 20 12.90 0.16 10.65
N ASP A 21 13.46 1.36 10.51
CA ASP A 21 12.95 2.56 11.20
C ASP A 21 11.59 3.01 10.66
N TYR A 22 11.34 2.78 9.38
CA TYR A 22 10.07 3.08 8.73
C TYR A 22 8.95 2.12 9.17
N ASP A 23 9.28 0.89 9.57
CA ASP A 23 8.30 -0.16 9.86
C ASP A 23 7.63 -0.03 11.24
N ARG A 24 7.02 1.14 11.48
CA ARG A 24 6.14 1.41 12.62
C ARG A 24 5.22 2.58 12.33
N LEU A 25 4.04 2.60 12.89
CA LEU A 25 3.15 3.76 12.79
C LEU A 25 3.67 4.94 13.60
N SER A 26 3.44 6.15 13.08
CA SER A 26 3.53 7.38 13.87
C SER A 26 2.33 7.51 14.81
N PRO A 27 2.37 8.43 15.79
CA PRO A 27 1.18 8.73 16.60
C PRO A 27 -0.05 9.09 15.74
N LEU A 28 0.15 9.80 14.63
CA LEU A 28 -0.91 10.12 13.68
C LEU A 28 -1.41 8.86 12.95
N GLY A 29 -0.51 7.95 12.57
CA GLY A 29 -0.89 6.69 11.92
C GLY A 29 -1.80 5.81 12.78
N HIS A 30 -1.55 5.75 14.10
CA HIS A 30 -2.44 5.09 15.04
C HIS A 30 -3.82 5.77 15.11
N GLN A 31 -3.87 7.12 15.10
CA GLN A 31 -5.14 7.85 15.07
C GLN A 31 -5.90 7.59 13.76
N GLN A 32 -5.23 7.65 12.61
CA GLN A 32 -5.83 7.35 11.31
C GLN A 32 -6.45 5.95 11.27
N SER A 33 -5.74 4.96 11.82
CA SER A 33 -6.23 3.57 11.89
C SER A 33 -7.48 3.46 12.76
N GLY A 34 -7.50 4.14 13.91
CA GLY A 34 -8.67 4.20 14.80
C GLY A 34 -9.87 4.86 14.12
N TRP A 35 -9.70 6.01 13.48
CA TRP A 35 -10.76 6.71 12.76
C TRP A 35 -11.32 5.90 11.58
N LEU A 36 -10.46 5.16 10.88
CA LEU A 36 -10.90 4.24 9.84
C LEU A 36 -11.77 3.12 10.42
N GLY A 37 -11.37 2.54 11.55
CA GLY A 37 -12.16 1.53 12.26
C GLY A 37 -13.51 2.06 12.73
N ASP A 38 -13.56 3.28 13.30
CA ASP A 38 -14.82 3.94 13.68
C ASP A 38 -15.74 4.12 12.47
N TYR A 39 -15.21 4.68 11.37
CA TYR A 39 -15.96 4.83 10.13
C TYR A 39 -16.52 3.50 9.62
N MET A 40 -15.74 2.43 9.65
CA MET A 40 -16.19 1.11 9.21
C MET A 40 -17.30 0.55 10.11
N ARG A 41 -17.27 0.79 11.41
CA ARG A 41 -18.34 0.42 12.34
C ARG A 41 -19.60 1.24 12.12
N ASP A 42 -19.49 2.55 12.00
CA ASP A 42 -20.60 3.48 11.79
C ASP A 42 -21.34 3.22 10.47
N THR A 43 -20.60 2.79 9.45
CA THR A 43 -21.18 2.44 8.12
C THR A 43 -21.55 0.96 8.00
N HIS A 44 -21.53 0.20 9.10
CA HIS A 44 -21.84 -1.22 9.14
C HIS A 44 -21.04 -2.02 8.08
N SER A 45 -19.75 -1.81 8.01
CA SER A 45 -18.87 -2.53 7.10
C SER A 45 -19.04 -4.04 7.26
N HIS A 46 -19.28 -4.74 6.17
CA HIS A 46 -19.66 -6.15 6.14
C HIS A 46 -18.51 -7.08 5.70
N HIS A 47 -17.26 -6.65 5.86
CA HIS A 47 -16.10 -7.52 5.60
C HIS A 47 -16.09 -8.70 6.58
N THR A 48 -15.80 -9.88 6.07
CA THR A 48 -15.80 -11.14 6.84
C THR A 48 -14.40 -11.75 6.95
N ARG A 49 -13.42 -11.21 6.23
CA ARG A 49 -12.04 -11.68 6.20
C ARG A 49 -11.10 -10.50 6.28
N LEU A 50 -10.03 -10.65 7.07
CA LEU A 50 -8.96 -9.65 7.19
C LEU A 50 -7.63 -10.31 6.84
N TYR A 51 -6.84 -9.64 6.02
CA TYR A 51 -5.48 -10.02 5.64
C TYR A 51 -4.52 -8.89 5.97
N THR A 52 -3.28 -9.25 6.33
CA THR A 52 -2.20 -8.29 6.54
C THR A 52 -0.90 -8.82 5.96
N GLY A 53 0.01 -7.93 5.56
CA GLY A 53 1.42 -8.30 5.43
C GLY A 53 2.05 -8.58 6.80
N THR A 54 3.32 -9.01 6.79
CA THR A 54 4.09 -9.31 8.02
C THR A 54 4.72 -8.06 8.64
N LEU A 55 4.68 -6.91 7.95
CA LEU A 55 5.27 -5.67 8.42
C LEU A 55 4.53 -5.14 9.64
N ARG A 56 5.28 -4.60 10.62
CA ARG A 56 4.74 -4.10 11.87
C ARG A 56 3.68 -3.02 11.65
N ARG A 57 3.91 -2.08 10.74
CA ARG A 57 2.94 -1.03 10.39
C ARG A 57 1.63 -1.57 9.82
N HIS A 58 1.64 -2.76 9.17
CA HIS A 58 0.40 -3.43 8.72
C HIS A 58 -0.37 -3.99 9.90
N ALA A 59 0.32 -4.69 10.81
CA ALA A 59 -0.27 -5.26 12.01
C ALA A 59 -0.85 -4.17 12.92
N GLU A 60 -0.07 -3.10 13.19
CA GLU A 60 -0.51 -1.95 14.00
C GLU A 60 -1.74 -1.24 13.38
N THR A 61 -1.82 -1.14 12.04
CA THR A 61 -2.98 -0.59 11.36
C THR A 61 -4.22 -1.49 11.54
N ALA A 62 -4.08 -2.79 11.32
CA ALA A 62 -5.17 -3.75 11.49
C ALA A 62 -5.68 -3.78 12.95
N GLU A 63 -4.78 -3.75 13.92
CA GLU A 63 -5.11 -3.65 15.34
C GLU A 63 -5.87 -2.35 15.66
N GLY A 64 -5.36 -1.21 15.18
CA GLY A 64 -5.99 0.10 15.38
C GLY A 64 -7.40 0.20 14.79
N MET A 65 -7.68 -0.49 13.68
CA MET A 65 -9.01 -0.55 13.09
C MET A 65 -10.02 -1.33 13.94
N ALA A 66 -9.58 -2.21 14.82
CA ALA A 66 -10.41 -2.97 15.77
C ALA A 66 -11.65 -3.61 15.10
N THR A 67 -11.45 -4.30 13.99
CA THR A 67 -12.54 -4.91 13.20
C THR A 67 -13.19 -6.11 13.87
N GLY A 68 -12.56 -6.71 14.88
CA GLY A 68 -12.99 -7.97 15.51
C GLY A 68 -12.76 -9.22 14.65
N ILE A 69 -12.02 -9.10 13.53
CA ILE A 69 -11.69 -10.22 12.65
C ILE A 69 -10.20 -10.54 12.82
N ASP A 70 -9.87 -11.78 13.11
CA ASP A 70 -8.49 -12.23 13.20
C ASP A 70 -7.80 -12.15 11.83
N PRO A 71 -6.63 -11.50 11.71
CA PRO A 71 -5.95 -11.35 10.44
C PRO A 71 -5.26 -12.64 9.99
N VAL A 72 -5.42 -12.96 8.71
CA VAL A 72 -4.53 -13.92 8.01
C VAL A 72 -3.29 -13.16 7.56
N VAL A 73 -2.12 -13.57 8.04
CA VAL A 73 -0.84 -12.92 7.72
C VAL A 73 -0.25 -13.54 6.45
N ASP A 74 0.05 -12.71 5.44
CA ASP A 74 0.60 -13.14 4.15
C ASP A 74 1.75 -12.21 3.73
N ALA A 75 2.97 -12.72 3.73
CA ALA A 75 4.17 -11.97 3.36
C ALA A 75 4.12 -11.43 1.91
N ARG A 76 3.31 -12.00 1.04
CA ARG A 76 3.11 -11.50 -0.33
C ARG A 76 2.49 -10.09 -0.38
N LEU A 77 1.92 -9.62 0.74
CA LEU A 77 1.35 -8.28 0.90
C LEU A 77 2.35 -7.24 1.44
N ASN A 78 3.62 -7.62 1.63
CA ASN A 78 4.66 -6.70 2.09
C ASN A 78 5.05 -5.70 1.00
N GLU A 79 5.48 -4.53 1.45
CA GLU A 79 5.96 -3.43 0.58
C GLU A 79 7.25 -3.83 -0.15
N LEU A 80 7.53 -3.14 -1.25
CA LEU A 80 8.86 -3.06 -1.85
C LEU A 80 9.83 -2.33 -0.90
N GLU A 81 11.11 -2.66 -0.97
CA GLU A 81 12.14 -2.03 -0.13
C GLU A 81 12.73 -0.80 -0.82
N PHE A 82 12.01 0.32 -0.74
CA PHE A 82 12.36 1.54 -1.48
C PHE A 82 13.73 2.12 -1.08
N PHE A 83 14.07 2.14 0.21
CA PHE A 83 15.37 2.68 0.66
C PHE A 83 16.52 1.84 0.11
N THR A 84 16.40 0.52 0.15
CA THR A 84 17.39 -0.41 -0.43
C THR A 84 17.53 -0.19 -1.94
N MET A 85 16.41 -0.07 -2.66
CA MET A 85 16.41 0.14 -4.12
C MET A 85 16.98 1.52 -4.49
N SER A 86 16.66 2.56 -3.72
CA SER A 86 17.19 3.91 -3.92
C SER A 86 18.71 3.96 -3.69
N ALA A 87 19.20 3.26 -2.66
CA ALA A 87 20.64 3.12 -2.42
C ALA A 87 21.35 2.34 -3.54
N ALA A 88 20.72 1.29 -4.08
CA ALA A 88 21.23 0.57 -5.24
C ALA A 88 21.33 1.48 -6.48
N LEU A 89 20.33 2.32 -6.73
CA LEU A 89 20.32 3.27 -7.84
C LEU A 89 21.48 4.30 -7.71
N GLU A 90 21.75 4.77 -6.50
CA GLU A 90 22.90 5.66 -6.23
C GLU A 90 24.23 4.93 -6.44
N ALA A 91 24.39 3.75 -5.88
CA ALA A 91 25.65 3.00 -5.94
C ALA A 91 25.98 2.51 -7.36
N GLU A 92 24.98 2.07 -8.13
CA GLU A 92 25.17 1.44 -9.44
C GLU A 92 25.10 2.45 -10.59
N HIS A 93 24.35 3.57 -10.43
CA HIS A 93 24.10 4.55 -11.49
C HIS A 93 24.48 5.99 -11.13
N GLY A 94 24.95 6.26 -9.91
CA GLY A 94 25.34 7.60 -9.48
C GLY A 94 24.17 8.58 -9.32
N ILE A 95 22.93 8.08 -9.14
CA ILE A 95 21.73 8.90 -8.98
C ILE A 95 21.38 8.94 -7.48
N PRO A 96 21.72 10.03 -6.76
CA PRO A 96 21.57 10.08 -5.30
C PRO A 96 20.10 10.17 -4.89
N ALA A 97 19.80 9.66 -3.69
CA ALA A 97 18.51 9.83 -3.05
C ALA A 97 18.21 11.33 -2.83
N PRO A 98 16.98 11.79 -3.06
CA PRO A 98 16.58 13.18 -2.85
C PRO A 98 16.56 13.53 -1.36
N LYS A 99 16.77 14.82 -1.07
CA LYS A 99 16.73 15.37 0.31
C LYS A 99 15.42 16.09 0.63
N ASP A 100 14.54 16.21 -0.32
CA ASP A 100 13.28 16.96 -0.19
C ASP A 100 12.11 16.22 -0.87
N PRO A 101 10.85 16.52 -0.48
CA PRO A 101 9.68 15.83 -1.03
C PRO A 101 9.49 15.99 -2.54
N SER A 102 9.88 17.12 -3.12
CA SER A 102 9.72 17.35 -4.57
C SER A 102 10.72 16.50 -5.35
N GLY A 103 11.94 16.36 -4.85
CA GLY A 103 12.92 15.42 -5.36
C GLY A 103 12.45 13.97 -5.27
N PHE A 104 11.79 13.58 -4.17
CA PHE A 104 11.22 12.25 -4.03
C PHE A 104 10.20 11.92 -5.13
N ALA A 105 9.28 12.84 -5.45
CA ALA A 105 8.28 12.63 -6.48
C ALA A 105 8.90 12.37 -7.88
N SER A 106 10.07 12.96 -8.17
CA SER A 106 10.80 12.73 -9.42
C SER A 106 11.72 11.51 -9.38
N HIS A 107 12.18 11.11 -8.20
CA HIS A 107 13.10 10.00 -7.98
C HIS A 107 12.38 8.64 -7.96
N PHE A 108 11.22 8.58 -7.31
CA PHE A 108 10.45 7.35 -7.17
C PHE A 108 10.15 6.64 -8.51
N PRO A 109 9.65 7.33 -9.56
CA PRO A 109 9.46 6.70 -10.88
C PRO A 109 10.77 6.18 -11.50
N ARG A 110 11.91 6.84 -11.26
CA ARG A 110 13.22 6.40 -11.78
C ARG A 110 13.67 5.09 -11.14
N VAL A 111 13.52 4.98 -9.82
CA VAL A 111 13.81 3.74 -9.08
C VAL A 111 12.97 2.59 -9.63
N LEU A 112 11.65 2.79 -9.77
CA LEU A 112 10.76 1.74 -10.28
C LEU A 112 11.09 1.37 -11.74
N GLN A 113 11.45 2.34 -12.59
CA GLN A 113 11.81 2.06 -13.98
C GLN A 113 13.11 1.26 -14.08
N ALA A 114 14.15 1.65 -13.33
CA ALA A 114 15.41 0.92 -13.28
C ALA A 114 15.21 -0.50 -12.76
N TRP A 115 14.35 -0.67 -11.75
CA TRP A 115 14.00 -1.99 -11.21
C TRP A 115 13.27 -2.86 -12.25
N GLN A 116 12.27 -2.30 -12.95
CA GLN A 116 11.56 -3.04 -14.01
C GLN A 116 12.48 -3.47 -15.15
N ASN A 117 13.48 -2.65 -15.46
CA ASN A 117 14.43 -2.92 -16.54
C ASN A 117 15.56 -3.89 -16.11
N ASP A 118 15.53 -4.44 -14.90
CA ASP A 118 16.60 -5.24 -14.30
C ASP A 118 17.95 -4.51 -14.26
N GLU A 119 17.94 -3.18 -14.18
CA GLU A 119 19.14 -2.34 -14.08
C GLU A 119 19.71 -2.28 -12.67
N LEU A 120 18.94 -2.62 -11.64
CA LEU A 120 19.36 -2.70 -10.24
C LEU A 120 19.69 -4.14 -9.86
N LYS A 121 20.93 -4.38 -9.37
CA LYS A 121 21.40 -5.73 -8.99
C LYS A 121 21.33 -5.99 -7.49
N ALA A 122 21.56 -4.96 -6.68
CA ALA A 122 21.52 -5.05 -5.21
C ALA A 122 20.10 -4.81 -4.66
N VAL A 123 19.10 -5.56 -5.16
CA VAL A 123 17.71 -5.44 -4.73
C VAL A 123 17.22 -6.73 -4.06
N PRO A 124 16.29 -6.64 -3.09
CA PRO A 124 15.79 -7.82 -2.35
C PRO A 124 15.06 -8.83 -3.23
N GLU A 125 14.33 -8.34 -4.24
CA GLU A 125 13.62 -9.17 -5.20
C GLU A 125 13.58 -8.51 -6.59
N PRO A 126 13.53 -9.29 -7.69
CA PRO A 126 13.28 -8.75 -9.03
C PRO A 126 11.86 -8.19 -9.16
N PHE A 127 11.66 -7.21 -10.05
CA PHE A 127 10.34 -6.62 -10.33
C PHE A 127 9.27 -7.70 -10.67
N ALA A 128 9.64 -8.67 -11.51
CA ALA A 128 8.73 -9.75 -11.89
C ALA A 128 8.31 -10.63 -10.69
N ALA A 129 9.17 -10.82 -9.69
CA ALA A 129 8.82 -11.55 -8.46
C ALA A 129 7.84 -10.76 -7.60
N PHE A 130 8.04 -9.45 -7.46
CA PHE A 130 7.10 -8.56 -6.78
C PHE A 130 5.73 -8.57 -7.47
N GLU A 131 5.69 -8.39 -8.79
CA GLU A 131 4.47 -8.47 -9.58
C GLU A 131 3.76 -9.82 -9.40
N ALA A 132 4.49 -10.93 -9.50
CA ALA A 132 3.93 -12.28 -9.38
C ALA A 132 3.35 -12.55 -7.97
N ARG A 133 4.05 -12.11 -6.88
CA ARG A 133 3.54 -12.33 -5.52
C ARG A 133 2.29 -11.51 -5.23
N VAL A 134 2.23 -10.26 -5.70
CA VAL A 134 1.03 -9.42 -5.55
C VAL A 134 -0.15 -10.00 -6.34
N ALA A 135 0.07 -10.42 -7.59
CA ALA A 135 -0.95 -11.07 -8.42
C ALA A 135 -1.45 -12.37 -7.78
N GLY A 136 -0.54 -13.18 -7.25
CA GLY A 136 -0.85 -14.45 -6.57
C GLY A 136 -1.69 -14.21 -5.30
N ALA A 137 -1.27 -13.29 -4.43
CA ALA A 137 -2.01 -12.95 -3.22
C ALA A 137 -3.43 -12.45 -3.56
N PHE A 138 -3.54 -11.52 -4.50
CA PHE A 138 -4.82 -10.98 -4.94
C PHE A 138 -5.76 -12.07 -5.50
N SER A 139 -5.22 -12.97 -6.34
CA SER A 139 -5.97 -14.11 -6.89
C SER A 139 -6.48 -15.05 -5.79
N ASP A 140 -5.64 -15.41 -4.81
CA ASP A 140 -6.02 -16.35 -3.74
C ASP A 140 -7.03 -15.71 -2.78
N ILE A 141 -6.85 -14.45 -2.41
CA ILE A 141 -7.83 -13.70 -1.62
C ILE A 141 -9.17 -13.62 -2.35
N GLY A 142 -9.13 -13.42 -3.67
CA GLY A 142 -10.31 -13.33 -4.51
C GLY A 142 -11.15 -14.60 -4.62
N LYS A 143 -10.54 -15.78 -4.40
CA LYS A 143 -11.24 -17.10 -4.40
C LYS A 143 -12.04 -17.35 -3.11
N GLY A 144 -11.76 -16.64 -2.04
CA GLY A 144 -12.42 -16.89 -0.75
C GLY A 144 -13.83 -16.29 -0.70
N ASP A 145 -14.65 -16.85 0.19
CA ASP A 145 -16.06 -16.46 0.36
C ASP A 145 -16.20 -15.16 1.16
N GLY A 146 -17.05 -14.26 0.66
CA GLY A 146 -17.37 -12.98 1.29
C GLY A 146 -16.33 -11.89 1.04
N PRO A 147 -16.64 -10.65 1.45
CA PRO A 147 -15.75 -9.50 1.26
C PRO A 147 -14.47 -9.59 2.10
N ALA A 148 -13.35 -9.25 1.48
CA ALA A 148 -12.04 -9.24 2.12
C ALA A 148 -11.53 -7.82 2.35
N LEU A 149 -10.95 -7.60 3.53
CA LEU A 149 -10.18 -6.42 3.89
C LEU A 149 -8.70 -6.81 3.89
N VAL A 150 -7.85 -5.98 3.29
CA VAL A 150 -6.42 -6.27 3.14
C VAL A 150 -5.60 -5.05 3.54
N VAL A 151 -4.93 -5.12 4.67
CA VAL A 151 -4.00 -4.06 5.11
C VAL A 151 -2.63 -4.30 4.48
N THR A 152 -2.16 -3.31 3.71
CA THR A 152 -0.93 -3.39 2.93
C THR A 152 -0.29 -1.99 2.75
N SER A 153 0.55 -1.82 1.75
CA SER A 153 1.33 -0.61 1.48
C SER A 153 1.08 -0.02 0.09
N GLY A 154 1.58 1.19 -0.12
CA GLY A 154 1.37 1.97 -1.35
C GLY A 154 1.87 1.28 -2.62
N GLY A 155 3.04 0.65 -2.59
CA GLY A 155 3.58 -0.05 -3.76
C GLY A 155 2.77 -1.31 -4.13
N VAL A 156 2.25 -2.06 -3.15
CA VAL A 156 1.36 -3.20 -3.41
C VAL A 156 0.04 -2.73 -4.02
N ILE A 157 -0.53 -1.62 -3.51
CA ILE A 157 -1.74 -1.02 -4.05
C ILE A 157 -1.50 -0.53 -5.49
N ALA A 158 -0.39 0.16 -5.73
CA ALA A 158 -0.02 0.62 -7.07
C ALA A 158 0.19 -0.54 -8.05
N MET A 159 0.82 -1.64 -7.60
CA MET A 159 0.95 -2.87 -8.40
C MET A 159 -0.41 -3.52 -8.69
N ALA A 160 -1.31 -3.60 -7.70
CA ALA A 160 -2.68 -4.10 -7.94
C ALA A 160 -3.42 -3.24 -8.98
N MET A 161 -3.31 -1.91 -8.90
CA MET A 161 -3.88 -1.01 -9.91
C MET A 161 -3.24 -1.24 -11.30
N ARG A 162 -1.90 -1.38 -11.35
CA ARG A 162 -1.19 -1.68 -12.60
C ARG A 162 -1.71 -2.96 -13.25
N LEU A 163 -1.84 -4.04 -12.50
CA LEU A 163 -2.27 -5.34 -12.99
C LEU A 163 -3.70 -5.32 -13.57
N HIS A 164 -4.59 -4.55 -12.96
CA HIS A 164 -6.01 -4.51 -13.35
C HIS A 164 -6.38 -3.41 -14.34
N LEU A 165 -5.53 -2.37 -14.47
CA LEU A 165 -5.74 -1.25 -15.40
C LEU A 165 -4.74 -1.22 -16.56
N GLY A 166 -3.74 -2.10 -16.57
CA GLY A 166 -2.70 -2.14 -17.61
C GLY A 166 -1.78 -0.90 -17.58
N LEU A 167 -1.44 -0.39 -16.37
CA LEU A 167 -0.63 0.82 -16.25
C LEU A 167 0.84 0.55 -16.59
N ASP A 168 1.50 1.52 -17.21
CA ASP A 168 2.95 1.58 -17.31
C ASP A 168 3.59 2.01 -15.98
N ILE A 169 4.91 2.02 -15.91
CA ILE A 169 5.64 2.37 -14.67
C ILE A 169 5.42 3.82 -14.25
N PRO A 170 5.47 4.83 -15.14
CA PRO A 170 5.16 6.20 -14.75
C PRO A 170 3.78 6.36 -14.11
N ASN A 171 2.75 5.74 -14.68
CA ASN A 171 1.39 5.77 -14.13
C ASN A 171 1.27 4.98 -12.82
N MET A 172 1.92 3.80 -12.71
CA MET A 172 2.02 3.07 -11.45
C MET A 172 2.68 3.90 -10.35
N ALA A 173 3.77 4.60 -10.68
CA ALA A 173 4.46 5.48 -9.73
C ALA A 173 3.55 6.63 -9.26
N ASN A 174 2.81 7.27 -10.18
CA ASN A 174 1.84 8.31 -9.83
C ASN A 174 0.75 7.80 -8.89
N ILE A 175 0.24 6.58 -9.11
CA ILE A 175 -0.70 5.91 -8.19
C ILE A 175 -0.07 5.75 -6.80
N GLY A 176 1.16 5.24 -6.71
CA GLY A 176 1.89 5.06 -5.44
C GLY A 176 2.05 6.37 -4.67
N LEU A 177 2.49 7.42 -5.37
CA LEU A 177 2.67 8.76 -4.80
C LEU A 177 1.35 9.41 -4.34
N ALA A 178 0.26 9.19 -5.09
CA ALA A 178 -1.04 9.76 -4.77
C ALA A 178 -1.75 9.03 -3.61
N THR A 179 -1.40 7.78 -3.33
CA THR A 179 -2.07 6.94 -2.34
C THR A 179 -1.89 7.51 -0.93
N MET A 180 -2.97 7.91 -0.27
CA MET A 180 -2.95 8.45 1.10
C MET A 180 -2.84 7.37 2.17
N ASN A 181 -2.27 7.72 3.32
CA ASN A 181 -2.26 6.84 4.49
C ASN A 181 -3.69 6.53 4.95
N SER A 182 -3.95 5.32 5.39
CA SER A 182 -5.26 4.79 5.75
C SER A 182 -6.34 4.83 4.66
N SER A 183 -5.97 5.09 3.40
CA SER A 183 -6.91 5.12 2.29
C SER A 183 -7.45 3.73 1.92
N MET A 184 -8.66 3.73 1.38
CA MET A 184 -9.39 2.55 0.91
C MET A 184 -9.40 2.48 -0.62
N HIS A 185 -9.18 1.26 -1.16
CA HIS A 185 -9.21 0.95 -2.59
C HIS A 185 -10.01 -0.34 -2.80
N ARG A 186 -11.11 -0.28 -3.52
CA ARG A 186 -12.01 -1.43 -3.65
C ARG A 186 -12.05 -1.97 -5.07
N PHE A 187 -12.02 -3.30 -5.14
CA PHE A 187 -12.11 -4.05 -6.37
C PHE A 187 -13.32 -4.98 -6.34
N TYR A 188 -14.08 -5.00 -7.44
CA TYR A 188 -15.19 -5.92 -7.66
C TYR A 188 -14.92 -6.83 -8.86
N PRO A 189 -15.40 -8.08 -8.84
CA PRO A 189 -15.37 -8.96 -10.01
C PRO A 189 -16.49 -8.57 -10.99
N VAL A 190 -16.16 -7.72 -11.95
CA VAL A 190 -17.11 -7.27 -12.99
C VAL A 190 -16.86 -8.08 -14.26
N GLY A 191 -17.86 -8.86 -14.71
CA GLY A 191 -17.72 -9.70 -15.90
C GLY A 191 -16.59 -10.74 -15.83
N GLY A 192 -16.24 -11.19 -14.62
CA GLY A 192 -15.13 -12.14 -14.41
C GLY A 192 -13.74 -11.51 -14.31
N VAL A 193 -13.65 -10.17 -14.41
CA VAL A 193 -12.41 -9.42 -14.28
C VAL A 193 -12.48 -8.53 -13.05
N TRP A 194 -11.42 -8.52 -12.24
CA TRP A 194 -11.32 -7.62 -11.10
C TRP A 194 -11.16 -6.18 -11.58
N SER A 195 -12.11 -5.32 -11.22
CA SER A 195 -12.12 -3.92 -11.64
C SER A 195 -12.08 -3.01 -10.41
N PRO A 196 -11.17 -2.01 -10.37
CA PRO A 196 -11.17 -1.02 -9.29
C PRO A 196 -12.42 -0.14 -9.42
N VAL A 197 -13.20 -0.06 -8.34
CA VAL A 197 -14.43 0.75 -8.25
C VAL A 197 -14.31 1.89 -7.25
N MET A 198 -13.24 1.89 -6.47
CA MET A 198 -12.88 2.96 -5.53
C MET A 198 -11.36 3.05 -5.48
N PHE A 199 -10.83 4.26 -5.52
CA PHE A 199 -9.41 4.55 -5.36
C PHE A 199 -9.21 5.71 -4.40
N ASN A 200 -8.24 5.56 -3.47
CA ASN A 200 -7.74 6.59 -2.57
C ASN A 200 -8.82 7.30 -1.72
N ALA A 201 -9.86 6.57 -1.30
CA ALA A 201 -10.94 7.13 -0.50
C ALA A 201 -10.54 7.20 0.99
N VAL A 202 -10.72 8.38 1.58
CA VAL A 202 -10.43 8.67 2.99
C VAL A 202 -11.60 9.33 3.73
N PRO A 203 -12.84 8.79 3.63
CA PRO A 203 -14.03 9.45 4.19
C PRO A 203 -13.94 9.67 5.71
N HIS A 204 -13.18 8.85 6.43
CA HIS A 204 -12.89 9.02 7.85
C HIS A 204 -12.00 10.23 8.17
N LEU A 205 -11.37 10.85 7.15
CA LEU A 205 -10.52 12.04 7.25
C LEU A 205 -11.13 13.27 6.57
N GLU A 206 -12.35 13.18 6.02
CA GLU A 206 -13.01 14.27 5.27
C GLU A 206 -13.81 15.22 6.18
N THR A 207 -13.54 15.22 7.48
CA THR A 207 -14.07 16.24 8.39
C THR A 207 -13.07 17.37 8.57
N PRO A 208 -13.51 18.64 8.77
CA PRO A 208 -12.61 19.79 8.90
C PRO A 208 -11.51 19.57 9.95
N GLU A 209 -11.84 18.89 11.05
CA GLU A 209 -10.93 18.64 12.18
C GLU A 209 -9.84 17.59 11.84
N ARG A 210 -10.00 16.85 10.73
CA ARG A 210 -9.10 15.76 10.31
C ARG A 210 -8.41 16.02 8.98
N HIS A 211 -8.65 17.14 8.29
CA HIS A 211 -8.00 17.44 7.01
C HIS A 211 -6.48 17.45 7.10
N TYR A 212 -5.91 17.85 8.25
CA TYR A 212 -4.47 17.81 8.49
C TYR A 212 -3.88 16.39 8.48
N ALA A 213 -4.72 15.38 8.64
CA ALA A 213 -4.35 13.97 8.68
C ALA A 213 -4.41 13.30 7.30
N GLN A 214 -4.78 14.01 6.24
CA GLN A 214 -4.72 13.54 4.86
C GLN A 214 -3.26 13.58 4.38
N THR A 215 -2.48 12.56 4.76
CA THR A 215 -1.05 12.48 4.48
C THR A 215 -0.75 11.44 3.40
N HIS A 216 0.33 11.66 2.66
CA HIS A 216 0.82 10.76 1.62
C HIS A 216 2.14 10.10 2.08
N VAL A 217 3.23 10.36 1.40
CA VAL A 217 4.57 9.84 1.72
C VAL A 217 5.31 10.85 2.58
#